data_788a61ab6b02b662fae393a6dda50222
#
_entry.id   788a61ab6b02b662fae393a6dda50222
#
_cell.length_a   1.000
_cell.length_b   1.000
_cell.length_c   1.000
_cell.angle_alpha   90.00
_cell.angle_beta   90.00
_cell.angle_gamma   90.00
#
_symmetry.space_group_name_H-M   'P 1'
#
loop_
_entity.id
_entity.type
_entity.pdbx_description
1 polymer ?
#
loop_
_entity_poly.entity_id
_entity_poly.type
_entity_poly.pdbx_seq_one_letter_code
_entity_poly.pdbx_strand_id
1 'polypeptide(L)'
;HEVDKEGQGFYSGDEGYPSAGRIAWALWGGDVGFAWTKRKIEEIGKEEKFIDMKNKEIRTFNVQDLELRMDGENPVVVGYGAVFNSESNDLGGFREFIAPGAFEGRLEDDVRFLINHDGLPLARTTNGTLRLSVDERGLKYEAKLNPNVSTSRDLIELLKDGTINQSSFAFIVEDDSWEMR
;
A
#
# COMPACT_ATOMS: atom_id res chain seq x y z
N HIS A 1 -10.99 -19.23 -1.98
CA HIS A 1 -12.32 -19.85 -2.13
C HIS A 1 -12.12 -21.15 -2.88
N GLU A 2 -12.38 -22.28 -2.22
CA GLU A 2 -12.43 -23.59 -2.85
C GLU A 2 -13.66 -23.59 -3.77
N VAL A 3 -13.47 -23.91 -5.05
CA VAL A 3 -14.59 -24.01 -5.99
C VAL A 3 -15.30 -25.32 -5.65
N ASP A 4 -16.56 -25.22 -5.26
CA ASP A 4 -17.42 -26.38 -5.03
C ASP A 4 -17.69 -27.08 -6.37
N LYS A 5 -16.93 -28.16 -6.63
CA LYS A 5 -17.09 -28.99 -7.83
C LYS A 5 -18.21 -30.03 -7.67
N GLU A 6 -18.72 -30.20 -6.45
CA GLU A 6 -19.85 -31.11 -6.15
C GLU A 6 -21.20 -30.40 -6.24
N GLY A 7 -21.17 -29.06 -6.41
CA GLY A 7 -22.36 -28.24 -6.60
C GLY A 7 -23.11 -28.56 -7.90
N GLN A 8 -24.44 -28.44 -7.86
CA GLN A 8 -25.31 -28.68 -9.00
C GLN A 8 -24.94 -27.80 -10.21
N GLY A 9 -24.89 -28.37 -11.39
CA GLY A 9 -24.58 -27.67 -12.65
C GLY A 9 -23.08 -27.52 -12.93
N PHE A 10 -22.18 -28.20 -12.21
CA PHE A 10 -20.72 -28.13 -12.46
C PHE A 10 -20.31 -29.00 -13.66
N TYR A 11 -20.86 -30.20 -13.80
CA TYR A 11 -20.56 -31.13 -14.90
C TYR A 11 -21.62 -31.09 -16.01
N SER A 12 -21.19 -31.39 -17.24
CA SER A 12 -22.10 -31.50 -18.38
C SER A 12 -23.10 -32.62 -18.14
N GLY A 13 -24.39 -32.31 -18.19
CA GLY A 13 -25.48 -33.23 -17.88
C GLY A 13 -26.21 -32.93 -16.57
N ASP A 14 -25.61 -32.09 -15.72
CA ASP A 14 -26.28 -31.62 -14.51
C ASP A 14 -27.41 -30.64 -14.84
N GLU A 15 -28.43 -30.64 -14.02
CA GLU A 15 -29.46 -29.60 -14.08
C GLU A 15 -28.85 -28.25 -13.71
N GLY A 16 -29.05 -27.21 -14.58
CA GLY A 16 -28.47 -25.89 -14.39
C GLY A 16 -27.02 -25.74 -14.89
N TYR A 17 -26.50 -26.70 -15.67
CA TYR A 17 -25.19 -26.56 -16.32
C TYR A 17 -25.23 -25.51 -17.47
N PRO A 18 -24.18 -24.66 -17.62
CA PRO A 18 -23.07 -24.46 -16.67
C PRO A 18 -23.44 -23.51 -15.51
N SER A 19 -23.16 -23.92 -14.29
CA SER A 19 -23.34 -23.04 -13.14
C SER A 19 -22.36 -21.85 -13.17
N ALA A 20 -22.66 -20.80 -12.41
CA ALA A 20 -21.77 -19.63 -12.28
C ALA A 20 -20.38 -20.05 -11.78
N GLY A 21 -20.31 -21.03 -10.87
CA GLY A 21 -19.04 -21.58 -10.39
C GLY A 21 -18.26 -22.30 -11.49
N ARG A 22 -18.95 -23.06 -12.38
CA ARG A 22 -18.32 -23.73 -13.53
C ARG A 22 -17.79 -22.73 -14.55
N ILE A 23 -18.53 -21.66 -14.81
CA ILE A 23 -18.10 -20.59 -15.74
C ILE A 23 -16.85 -19.89 -15.17
N ALA A 24 -16.90 -19.49 -13.92
CA ALA A 24 -15.75 -18.86 -13.25
C ALA A 24 -14.52 -19.78 -13.31
N TRP A 25 -14.66 -21.07 -12.94
CA TRP A 25 -13.58 -22.02 -12.98
C TRP A 25 -12.98 -22.21 -14.37
N ALA A 26 -13.81 -22.28 -15.42
CA ALA A 26 -13.34 -22.38 -16.79
C ALA A 26 -12.58 -21.13 -17.26
N LEU A 27 -13.04 -19.92 -16.89
CA LEU A 27 -12.37 -18.65 -17.16
C LEU A 27 -10.99 -18.55 -16.48
N TRP A 28 -10.79 -19.27 -15.37
CA TRP A 28 -9.52 -19.31 -14.64
C TRP A 28 -8.58 -20.44 -15.12
N GLY A 29 -8.87 -21.06 -16.25
CA GLY A 29 -8.01 -22.08 -16.86
C GLY A 29 -8.30 -23.51 -16.39
N GLY A 30 -9.43 -23.76 -15.74
CA GLY A 30 -9.86 -25.10 -15.30
C GLY A 30 -8.88 -25.71 -14.28
N ASP A 31 -8.82 -27.06 -14.25
CA ASP A 31 -7.93 -27.79 -13.32
C ASP A 31 -6.45 -27.48 -13.55
N VAL A 32 -6.05 -27.20 -14.79
CA VAL A 32 -4.66 -26.85 -15.14
C VAL A 32 -4.31 -25.49 -14.58
N GLY A 33 -5.18 -24.50 -14.75
CA GLY A 33 -4.99 -23.15 -14.21
C GLY A 33 -4.98 -23.15 -12.69
N PHE A 34 -5.88 -23.91 -12.06
CA PHE A 34 -5.93 -24.05 -10.61
C PHE A 34 -4.66 -24.71 -10.06
N ALA A 35 -4.20 -25.79 -10.67
CA ALA A 35 -2.96 -26.47 -10.28
C ALA A 35 -1.71 -25.59 -10.49
N TRP A 36 -1.69 -24.78 -11.56
CA TRP A 36 -0.65 -23.79 -11.81
C TRP A 36 -0.64 -22.69 -10.74
N THR A 37 -1.81 -22.11 -10.45
CA THR A 37 -1.97 -21.07 -9.43
C THR A 37 -1.53 -21.59 -8.06
N LYS A 38 -1.95 -22.81 -7.69
CA LYS A 38 -1.55 -23.42 -6.42
C LYS A 38 -0.05 -23.61 -6.31
N ARG A 39 0.61 -24.11 -7.38
CA ARG A 39 2.08 -24.23 -7.42
C ARG A 39 2.76 -22.88 -7.35
N LYS A 40 2.24 -21.85 -8.05
CA LYS A 40 2.80 -20.50 -7.99
C LYS A 40 2.67 -19.88 -6.60
N ILE A 41 1.56 -20.08 -5.92
CA ILE A 41 1.38 -19.64 -4.53
C ILE A 41 2.38 -20.37 -3.62
N GLU A 42 2.60 -21.68 -3.81
CA GLU A 42 3.58 -22.44 -3.04
C GLU A 42 5.03 -22.04 -3.34
N GLU A 43 5.36 -21.72 -4.60
CA GLU A 43 6.68 -21.21 -5.00
C GLU A 43 6.92 -19.81 -4.41
N ILE A 44 5.95 -18.91 -4.54
CA ILE A 44 5.99 -17.55 -3.96
C ILE A 44 6.10 -17.64 -2.43
N GLY A 45 5.36 -18.54 -1.79
CA GLY A 45 5.45 -18.76 -0.34
C GLY A 45 6.77 -19.39 0.13
N LYS A 46 7.61 -19.92 -0.78
CA LYS A 46 8.96 -20.40 -0.48
C LYS A 46 10.05 -19.38 -0.75
N GLU A 47 9.84 -18.49 -1.73
CA GLU A 47 10.82 -17.47 -2.15
C GLU A 47 10.55 -16.09 -1.53
N GLU A 48 9.31 -15.71 -1.37
CA GLU A 48 8.95 -14.57 -0.54
C GLU A 48 8.80 -15.08 0.89
N LYS A 49 9.72 -14.72 1.78
CA LYS A 49 9.31 -14.45 3.15
C LYS A 49 8.07 -13.58 2.99
N PHE A 50 6.89 -14.11 3.30
CA PHE A 50 5.72 -13.31 3.57
C PHE A 50 6.21 -12.28 4.55
N ILE A 51 6.47 -11.07 4.06
CA ILE A 51 6.73 -9.93 4.92
C ILE A 51 5.48 -9.90 5.77
N ASP A 52 5.66 -10.32 7.00
CA ASP A 52 4.55 -10.59 7.90
C ASP A 52 3.80 -9.27 8.06
N MET A 53 2.65 -9.15 7.39
CA MET A 53 1.79 -7.97 7.49
C MET A 53 1.38 -7.71 8.95
N LYS A 54 1.59 -8.66 9.86
CA LYS A 54 1.45 -8.49 11.31
C LYS A 54 2.53 -7.60 11.93
N ASN A 55 3.70 -7.47 11.28
CA ASN A 55 4.80 -6.65 11.77
C ASN A 55 4.86 -5.27 11.09
N LYS A 56 3.84 -4.93 10.30
CA LYS A 56 3.75 -3.62 9.70
C LYS A 56 3.38 -2.58 10.75
N GLU A 57 4.28 -1.63 10.96
CA GLU A 57 4.07 -0.52 11.87
C GLU A 57 3.59 0.72 11.11
N ILE A 58 2.75 1.51 11.75
CA ILE A 58 2.24 2.77 11.20
C ILE A 58 2.61 3.88 12.17
N ARG A 59 3.20 4.94 11.65
CA ARG A 59 3.49 6.16 12.41
C ARG A 59 2.89 7.36 11.74
N THR A 60 2.17 8.14 12.52
CA THR A 60 1.57 9.40 12.09
C THR A 60 2.36 10.55 12.69
N PHE A 61 2.76 11.47 11.84
CA PHE A 61 3.40 12.71 12.23
C PHE A 61 2.44 13.86 11.95
N ASN A 62 2.40 14.84 12.86
CA ASN A 62 1.69 16.09 12.64
C ASN A 62 2.49 16.95 11.66
N VAL A 63 2.46 16.59 10.40
CA VAL A 63 3.09 17.35 9.33
C VAL A 63 2.06 18.32 8.76
N GLN A 64 2.16 19.59 9.13
CA GLN A 64 1.28 20.64 8.63
C GLN A 64 1.59 21.09 7.19
N ASP A 65 2.52 20.42 6.50
CA ASP A 65 3.03 20.82 5.19
C ASP A 65 2.60 19.85 4.09
N LEU A 66 1.31 19.51 4.08
CA LEU A 66 0.70 18.91 2.90
C LEU A 66 0.43 20.02 1.88
N GLU A 67 1.05 19.90 0.73
CA GLU A 67 0.89 20.82 -0.39
C GLU A 67 0.22 20.10 -1.57
N LEU A 68 -0.82 20.72 -2.11
CA LEU A 68 -1.40 20.32 -3.38
C LEU A 68 -0.94 21.31 -4.45
N ARG A 69 -0.16 20.85 -5.41
CA ARG A 69 0.29 21.65 -6.56
C ARG A 69 -0.14 21.01 -7.88
N MET A 70 -0.02 21.76 -8.96
CA MET A 70 -0.30 21.27 -10.32
C MET A 70 1.01 21.07 -11.08
N ASP A 71 1.13 19.91 -11.74
CA ASP A 71 2.16 19.61 -12.73
C ASP A 71 1.46 19.40 -14.09
N GLY A 72 1.33 20.49 -14.87
CA GLY A 72 0.45 20.54 -16.01
C GLY A 72 -1.01 20.32 -15.61
N GLU A 73 -1.64 19.30 -16.16
CA GLU A 73 -3.03 18.90 -15.84
C GLU A 73 -3.12 17.93 -14.66
N ASN A 74 -1.99 17.46 -14.14
CA ASN A 74 -1.99 16.47 -13.08
C ASN A 74 -1.80 17.11 -11.71
N PRO A 75 -2.69 16.87 -10.76
CA PRO A 75 -2.50 17.25 -9.38
C PRO A 75 -1.39 16.41 -8.73
N VAL A 76 -0.51 17.06 -7.98
CA VAL A 76 0.58 16.43 -7.24
C VAL A 76 0.44 16.78 -5.78
N VAL A 77 0.35 15.76 -4.95
CA VAL A 77 0.39 15.89 -3.49
C VAL A 77 1.83 15.77 -3.03
N VAL A 78 2.30 16.77 -2.30
CA VAL A 78 3.64 16.82 -1.73
C VAL A 78 3.53 16.84 -0.21
N GLY A 79 4.36 16.09 0.47
CA GLY A 79 4.39 16.07 1.92
C GLY A 79 5.56 15.26 2.48
N TYR A 80 5.55 15.09 3.78
CA TYR A 80 6.53 14.24 4.47
C TYR A 80 5.83 13.02 5.07
N GLY A 81 6.29 11.84 4.73
CA GLY A 81 5.85 10.59 5.33
C GLY A 81 6.41 10.40 6.73
N ALA A 82 7.65 10.85 6.96
CA ALA A 82 8.33 10.82 8.24
C ALA A 82 9.17 12.08 8.43
N VAL A 83 9.30 12.54 9.69
CA VAL A 83 10.14 13.68 10.08
C VAL A 83 11.24 13.17 11.01
N PHE A 84 12.50 13.50 10.70
CA PHE A 84 13.64 13.09 11.50
C PHE A 84 13.67 13.81 12.86
N ASN A 85 14.20 13.12 13.85
CA ASN A 85 14.41 13.65 15.21
C ASN A 85 13.16 14.26 15.86
N SER A 86 11.98 13.91 15.36
CA SER A 86 10.68 14.29 15.93
C SER A 86 10.15 13.15 16.78
N GLU A 87 9.80 13.44 18.03
CA GLU A 87 9.19 12.43 18.90
C GLU A 87 7.84 11.97 18.34
N SER A 88 7.61 10.66 18.36
CA SER A 88 6.28 10.09 18.15
C SER A 88 5.34 10.45 19.32
N ASN A 89 4.06 10.20 19.15
CA ASN A 89 3.16 10.11 20.29
C ASN A 89 3.62 8.97 21.22
N ASP A 90 3.13 8.97 22.47
CA ASP A 90 3.39 7.87 23.41
C ASP A 90 2.81 6.57 22.84
N LEU A 91 3.66 5.58 22.66
CA LEU A 91 3.32 4.27 22.07
C LEU A 91 3.09 3.19 23.14
N GLY A 92 2.75 3.59 24.35
CA GLY A 92 2.52 2.67 25.48
C GLY A 92 3.67 2.64 26.48
N GLY A 93 4.22 3.82 26.81
CA GLY A 93 5.30 4.01 27.77
C GLY A 93 6.66 4.24 27.12
N PHE A 94 6.72 4.37 25.82
CA PHE A 94 7.93 4.74 25.08
C PHE A 94 7.60 5.68 23.92
N ARG A 95 8.62 6.35 23.41
CA ARG A 95 8.54 7.21 22.24
C ARG A 95 9.66 6.85 21.28
N GLU A 96 9.40 7.06 20.02
CA GLU A 96 10.33 6.78 18.93
C GLU A 96 10.76 8.06 18.24
N PHE A 97 11.95 7.98 17.66
CA PHE A 97 12.48 8.96 16.72
C PHE A 97 12.92 8.25 15.44
N ILE A 98 12.67 8.85 14.33
CA ILE A 98 13.24 8.40 13.06
C ILE A 98 14.60 9.09 12.91
N ALA A 99 15.65 8.30 12.86
CA ALA A 99 17.00 8.82 12.70
C ALA A 99 17.28 9.28 11.26
N PRO A 100 18.08 10.32 11.01
CA PRO A 100 18.65 10.57 9.70
C PRO A 100 19.39 9.31 9.21
N GLY A 101 19.16 8.94 7.94
CA GLY A 101 19.72 7.70 7.39
C GLY A 101 18.78 6.48 7.45
N ALA A 102 17.68 6.54 8.19
CA ALA A 102 16.73 5.42 8.31
C ALA A 102 16.17 4.90 6.97
N PHE A 103 16.20 5.72 5.92
CA PHE A 103 15.69 5.38 4.59
C PHE A 103 16.79 5.17 3.55
N GLU A 104 18.05 5.05 3.96
CA GLU A 104 19.16 4.81 3.03
C GLU A 104 18.99 3.47 2.32
N GLY A 105 19.10 3.51 0.97
CA GLY A 105 18.92 2.33 0.12
C GLY A 105 17.48 1.85 -0.03
N ARG A 106 16.48 2.58 0.50
CA ARG A 106 15.06 2.18 0.45
C ARG A 106 14.18 3.06 -0.41
N LEU A 107 14.71 4.11 -1.01
CA LEU A 107 13.92 5.06 -1.79
C LEU A 107 13.38 4.47 -3.11
N GLU A 108 13.99 3.39 -3.59
CA GLU A 108 13.58 2.67 -4.80
C GLU A 108 12.66 1.47 -4.51
N ASP A 109 12.32 1.22 -3.25
CA ASP A 109 11.41 0.14 -2.87
C ASP A 109 10.01 0.36 -3.46
N ASP A 110 9.23 -0.73 -3.58
CA ASP A 110 7.85 -0.69 -4.06
C ASP A 110 6.91 -0.05 -3.02
N VAL A 111 6.85 1.26 -3.02
CA VAL A 111 6.02 2.05 -2.11
C VAL A 111 4.74 2.50 -2.79
N ARG A 112 3.64 2.52 -2.06
CA ARG A 112 2.31 2.90 -2.51
C ARG A 112 1.78 4.08 -1.73
N PHE A 113 1.21 5.04 -2.44
CA PHE A 113 0.48 6.14 -1.83
C PHE A 113 -0.99 5.76 -1.68
N LEU A 114 -1.48 5.73 -0.45
CA LEU A 114 -2.80 5.24 -0.06
C LEU A 114 -3.52 6.28 0.81
N ILE A 115 -4.83 6.20 0.87
CA ILE A 115 -5.63 6.88 1.89
C ILE A 115 -5.78 5.90 3.07
N ASN A 116 -5.45 6.36 4.30
CA ASN A 116 -5.56 5.55 5.53
C ASN A 116 -4.89 4.18 5.46
N HIS A 117 -3.82 4.04 4.69
CA HIS A 117 -3.08 2.78 4.47
C HIS A 117 -3.93 1.62 3.92
N ASP A 118 -5.03 1.92 3.26
CA ASP A 118 -5.98 0.93 2.73
C ASP A 118 -6.45 1.27 1.32
N GLY A 119 -7.09 0.30 0.68
CA GLY A 119 -7.72 0.46 -0.63
C GLY A 119 -6.77 0.40 -1.81
N LEU A 120 -7.18 1.03 -2.92
CA LEU A 120 -6.41 1.08 -4.15
C LEU A 120 -5.31 2.14 -4.10
N PRO A 121 -4.09 1.82 -4.55
CA PRO A 121 -3.01 2.81 -4.59
C PRO A 121 -3.32 3.91 -5.61
N LEU A 122 -3.16 5.16 -5.19
CA LEU A 122 -3.36 6.34 -6.04
C LEU A 122 -2.08 6.76 -6.76
N ALA A 123 -0.92 6.38 -6.21
CA ALA A 123 0.39 6.52 -6.83
C ALA A 123 1.34 5.42 -6.33
N ARG A 124 2.42 5.13 -7.08
CA ARG A 124 3.35 4.06 -6.77
C ARG A 124 4.74 4.38 -7.30
N THR A 125 5.80 3.98 -6.59
CA THR A 125 7.18 4.21 -7.01
C THR A 125 7.53 3.46 -8.29
N THR A 126 7.14 2.20 -8.42
CA THR A 126 7.48 1.33 -9.54
C THR A 126 6.93 1.78 -10.89
N ASN A 127 5.89 2.60 -10.93
CA ASN A 127 5.37 3.20 -12.17
C ASN A 127 5.70 4.69 -12.31
N GLY A 128 6.52 5.24 -11.40
CA GLY A 128 6.99 6.62 -11.43
C GLY A 128 5.95 7.68 -11.07
N THR A 129 4.77 7.29 -10.58
CA THR A 129 3.74 8.23 -10.13
C THR A 129 3.94 8.68 -8.68
N LEU A 130 4.70 7.92 -7.89
CA LEU A 130 5.19 8.31 -6.58
C LEU A 130 6.70 8.48 -6.62
N ARG A 131 7.21 9.60 -6.15
CA ARG A 131 8.63 9.86 -5.97
C ARG A 131 8.93 10.07 -4.50
N LEU A 132 9.96 9.40 -4.02
CA LEU A 132 10.48 9.57 -2.67
C LEU A 132 11.84 10.27 -2.72
N SER A 133 12.11 11.09 -1.73
CA SER A 133 13.40 11.72 -1.51
C SER A 133 13.62 11.96 -0.02
N VAL A 134 14.88 12.10 0.38
CA VAL A 134 15.25 12.46 1.74
C VAL A 134 15.93 13.82 1.72
N ASP A 135 15.56 14.67 2.65
CA ASP A 135 16.24 15.95 2.92
C ASP A 135 16.56 16.07 4.44
N GLU A 136 17.03 17.22 4.88
CA GLU A 136 17.38 17.46 6.29
C GLU A 136 16.18 17.29 7.24
N ARG A 137 14.96 17.43 6.74
CA ARG A 137 13.73 17.34 7.53
C ARG A 137 13.22 15.91 7.65
N GLY A 138 13.33 15.10 6.59
CA GLY A 138 12.79 13.74 6.63
C GLY A 138 12.58 13.09 5.28
N LEU A 139 11.68 12.12 5.26
CA LEU A 139 11.23 11.40 4.06
C LEU A 139 10.13 12.21 3.37
N LYS A 140 10.49 12.87 2.30
CA LYS A 140 9.58 13.64 1.43
C LYS A 140 9.00 12.75 0.34
N TYR A 141 7.74 12.96 0.02
CA TYR A 141 7.09 12.32 -1.12
C TYR A 141 6.43 13.32 -2.06
N GLU A 142 6.35 12.94 -3.34
CA GLU A 142 5.59 13.61 -4.38
C GLU A 142 4.72 12.58 -5.08
N ALA A 143 3.40 12.65 -4.89
CA ALA A 143 2.43 11.72 -5.46
C ALA A 143 1.66 12.41 -6.58
N LYS A 144 1.89 11.98 -7.83
CA LYS A 144 1.19 12.47 -9.01
C LYS A 144 -0.10 11.69 -9.17
N LEU A 145 -1.23 12.36 -8.97
CA LEU A 145 -2.54 11.76 -8.99
C LEU A 145 -3.13 11.76 -10.41
N ASN A 146 -3.89 10.70 -10.73
CA ASN A 146 -4.65 10.66 -11.98
C ASN A 146 -6.03 11.29 -11.76
N PRO A 147 -6.34 12.44 -12.40
CA PRO A 147 -7.63 13.14 -12.21
C PRO A 147 -8.83 12.36 -12.75
N ASN A 148 -8.62 11.33 -13.57
CA ASN A 148 -9.69 10.49 -14.08
C ASN A 148 -10.13 9.41 -13.08
N VAL A 149 -9.37 9.18 -12.02
CA VAL A 149 -9.73 8.28 -10.91
C VAL A 149 -10.61 9.03 -9.90
N SER A 150 -11.80 8.51 -9.59
CA SER A 150 -12.75 9.17 -8.67
C SER A 150 -12.14 9.42 -7.30
N THR A 151 -11.48 8.41 -6.72
CA THR A 151 -10.83 8.52 -5.40
C THR A 151 -9.72 9.59 -5.38
N SER A 152 -9.03 9.83 -6.52
CA SER A 152 -8.06 10.93 -6.61
C SER A 152 -8.76 12.29 -6.54
N ARG A 153 -9.91 12.44 -7.20
CA ARG A 153 -10.70 13.68 -7.12
C ARG A 153 -11.26 13.92 -5.71
N ASP A 154 -11.77 12.86 -5.09
CA ASP A 154 -12.27 12.94 -3.72
C ASP A 154 -11.16 13.37 -2.76
N LEU A 155 -9.96 12.75 -2.87
CA LEU A 155 -8.80 13.14 -2.07
C LEU A 155 -8.40 14.62 -2.29
N ILE A 156 -8.40 15.09 -3.53
CA ILE A 156 -8.05 16.49 -3.85
C ILE A 156 -9.00 17.46 -3.15
N GLU A 157 -10.30 17.20 -3.16
CA GLU A 157 -11.29 18.07 -2.50
C GLU A 157 -11.12 18.01 -0.96
N LEU A 158 -10.87 16.83 -0.38
CA LEU A 158 -10.62 16.66 1.06
C LEU A 158 -9.31 17.33 1.53
N LEU A 159 -8.32 17.43 0.64
CA LEU A 159 -7.08 18.19 0.91
C LEU A 159 -7.32 19.71 0.84
N LYS A 160 -8.13 20.18 -0.13
CA LYS A 160 -8.44 21.60 -0.30
C LYS A 160 -9.24 22.17 0.87
N ASP A 161 -10.19 21.40 1.39
CA ASP A 161 -11.03 21.83 2.53
C ASP A 161 -10.39 21.56 3.90
N GLY A 162 -9.21 20.89 3.93
CA GLY A 162 -8.46 20.61 5.14
C GLY A 162 -8.99 19.40 5.94
N THR A 163 -9.95 18.66 5.41
CA THR A 163 -10.45 17.42 6.04
C THR A 163 -9.34 16.39 6.17
N ILE A 164 -8.47 16.28 5.15
CA ILE A 164 -7.22 15.52 5.20
C ILE A 164 -6.07 16.52 5.26
N ASN A 165 -5.30 16.47 6.35
CA ASN A 165 -4.20 17.40 6.60
C ASN A 165 -2.97 16.74 7.26
N GLN A 166 -2.93 15.42 7.29
CA GLN A 166 -1.86 14.65 7.93
C GLN A 166 -1.33 13.57 6.99
N SER A 167 -0.07 13.21 7.19
CA SER A 167 0.58 12.09 6.54
C SER A 167 1.05 11.09 7.56
N SER A 168 1.10 9.84 7.16
CA SER A 168 1.67 8.75 7.92
C SER A 168 2.41 7.81 6.99
N PHE A 169 3.38 7.08 7.50
CA PHE A 169 4.03 6.04 6.74
C PHE A 169 3.91 4.69 7.45
N ALA A 170 3.95 3.63 6.67
CA ALA A 170 3.92 2.28 7.16
C ALA A 170 5.19 1.57 6.72
N PHE A 171 5.83 0.87 7.64
CA PHE A 171 7.15 0.30 7.47
C PHE A 171 7.29 -1.01 8.23
N ILE A 172 8.38 -1.69 7.97
CA ILE A 172 8.85 -2.82 8.74
C ILE A 172 10.20 -2.40 9.31
N VAL A 173 10.36 -2.53 10.63
CA VAL A 173 11.62 -2.22 11.31
C VAL A 173 12.65 -3.27 10.92
N GLU A 174 13.80 -2.82 10.44
CA GLU A 174 14.96 -3.67 10.15
C GLU A 174 16.05 -3.51 11.22
N ASP A 175 16.18 -2.31 11.77
CA ASP A 175 17.15 -1.99 12.82
C ASP A 175 16.57 -0.94 13.78
N ASP A 176 16.75 -1.13 15.07
CA ASP A 176 16.33 -0.21 16.10
C ASP A 176 17.38 -0.13 17.23
N SER A 177 17.34 0.94 17.99
CA SER A 177 18.16 1.10 19.19
C SER A 177 17.34 1.66 20.34
N TRP A 178 17.58 1.18 21.53
CA TRP A 178 16.85 1.54 22.75
C TRP A 178 17.72 2.29 23.73
N GLU A 179 17.25 3.44 24.18
CA GLU A 179 17.85 4.20 25.28
C GLU A 179 16.85 4.31 26.43
N MET A 180 17.27 3.91 27.63
CA MET A 180 16.49 4.17 28.84
C MET A 180 16.80 5.57 29.35
N ARG A 181 15.79 6.40 29.46
CA ARG A 181 15.84 7.73 30.08
C ARG A 181 15.21 7.72 31.43
#